data_07e926aac7c96fe6e83e5484301c0c56
#
_entry.id   07e926aac7c96fe6e83e5484301c0c56
#
_cell.length_a   1.000
_cell.length_b   1.000
_cell.length_c   1.000
_cell.angle_alpha   90.00
_cell.angle_beta   90.00
_cell.angle_gamma   90.00
#
_symmetry.space_group_name_H-M   'P 1'
#
loop_
_entity.id
_entity.type
_entity.pdbx_description
1 polymer ?
#
loop_
_entity_poly.entity_id
_entity_poly.type
_entity_poly.pdbx_seq_one_letter_code
_entity_poly.pdbx_strand_id
1 'polypeptide(L)'
;HRPFYPEYSLSTLESLNGMIVCANKNNYTSLNGRLCRGKSAIKIAESLPDISISNKDEDKSVFGVISTVEDPDSRVEEHGLFGSKIKKERGDTRPFINSLGEGAIWVTDKNGNLESGDYITTCTIPGYGIRQNSGALMNYTVAKITMDCDFNPSIQPVEIILKDSNGENIL
;
A
#
# COMPACT_ATOMS: atom_id res chain seq x y z
N HIS A 1 9.12 4.17 -3.22
CA HIS A 1 9.06 2.98 -4.09
C HIS A 1 8.41 3.34 -5.42
N ARG A 2 8.81 2.70 -6.52
CA ARG A 2 8.24 2.95 -7.84
C ARG A 2 7.25 1.84 -8.19
N PRO A 3 5.96 2.10 -8.36
CA PRO A 3 5.12 1.23 -9.14
C PRO A 3 5.45 1.44 -10.62
N PHE A 4 5.53 0.36 -11.34
CA PHE A 4 5.72 0.39 -12.78
C PHE A 4 4.38 0.61 -13.49
N TYR A 5 3.82 1.83 -13.36
CA TYR A 5 2.60 2.20 -14.10
C TYR A 5 2.86 3.46 -14.90
N PRO A 6 2.86 3.37 -16.22
CA PRO A 6 2.85 4.58 -17.04
C PRO A 6 1.52 5.31 -16.85
N GLU A 7 1.57 6.58 -16.49
CA GLU A 7 0.48 7.53 -16.72
C GLU A 7 -0.78 7.44 -15.84
N TYR A 8 -0.66 7.25 -14.52
CA TYR A 8 -1.78 7.56 -13.65
C TYR A 8 -1.83 9.05 -13.31
N SER A 9 -3.04 9.62 -13.32
CA SER A 9 -3.28 10.93 -12.70
C SER A 9 -3.10 10.83 -11.18
N LEU A 10 -2.83 11.93 -10.51
CA LEU A 10 -2.67 11.97 -9.06
C LEU A 10 -3.91 11.39 -8.35
N SER A 11 -5.12 11.73 -8.80
CA SER A 11 -6.38 11.20 -8.27
C SER A 11 -6.53 9.69 -8.45
N THR A 12 -6.02 9.12 -9.54
CA THR A 12 -6.02 7.66 -9.74
C THR A 12 -5.07 6.97 -8.77
N LEU A 13 -3.93 7.60 -8.46
CA LEU A 13 -2.95 7.05 -7.52
C LEU A 13 -3.46 7.10 -6.08
N GLU A 14 -4.15 8.16 -5.69
CA GLU A 14 -4.79 8.26 -4.38
C GLU A 14 -5.85 7.19 -4.16
N SER A 15 -6.54 6.75 -5.22
CA SER A 15 -7.51 5.64 -5.15
C SER A 15 -6.84 4.28 -4.87
N LEU A 16 -5.51 4.17 -4.99
CA LEU A 16 -4.76 2.97 -4.65
C LEU A 16 -4.35 2.89 -3.17
N ASN A 17 -4.63 3.93 -2.38
CA ASN A 17 -4.34 3.91 -0.96
C ASN A 17 -5.05 2.74 -0.27
N GLY A 18 -4.35 2.02 0.58
CA GLY A 18 -4.85 0.80 1.22
C GLY A 18 -4.66 -0.48 0.41
N MET A 19 -4.20 -0.40 -0.82
CA MET A 19 -3.94 -1.58 -1.64
C MET A 19 -2.60 -2.23 -1.32
N ILE A 20 -2.59 -3.56 -1.35
CA ILE A 20 -1.40 -4.39 -1.11
C ILE A 20 -0.53 -4.41 -2.36
N VAL A 21 0.78 -4.31 -2.15
CA VAL A 21 1.78 -4.38 -3.21
C VAL A 21 2.80 -5.47 -2.96
N CYS A 22 3.32 -6.00 -4.08
CA CYS A 22 4.39 -6.98 -4.13
C CYS A 22 5.64 -6.38 -4.77
N ALA A 23 6.81 -6.81 -4.30
CA ALA A 23 8.08 -6.42 -4.90
C ALA A 23 8.35 -7.19 -6.17
N ASN A 24 8.77 -6.52 -7.23
CA ASN A 24 9.21 -7.14 -8.47
C ASN A 24 10.60 -7.73 -8.29
N LYS A 25 10.75 -9.01 -8.63
CA LYS A 25 11.95 -9.80 -8.33
C LYS A 25 13.23 -9.29 -9.00
N ASN A 26 13.11 -8.63 -10.14
CA ASN A 26 14.25 -8.36 -11.01
C ASN A 26 14.52 -6.86 -11.23
N ASN A 27 13.72 -6.00 -10.63
CA ASN A 27 13.81 -4.56 -10.83
C ASN A 27 13.96 -3.84 -9.50
N TYR A 28 14.81 -2.87 -9.47
CA TYR A 28 14.95 -1.94 -8.35
C TYR A 28 15.35 -0.56 -8.86
N THR A 29 15.09 0.43 -8.07
CA THR A 29 15.52 1.80 -8.34
C THR A 29 16.54 2.21 -7.30
N SER A 30 17.66 2.81 -7.72
CA SER A 30 18.61 3.42 -6.79
C SER A 30 17.97 4.64 -6.10
N LEU A 31 18.47 5.02 -4.93
CA LEU A 31 17.96 6.18 -4.18
C LEU A 31 18.00 7.49 -4.99
N ASN A 32 18.95 7.63 -5.91
CA ASN A 32 19.02 8.76 -6.84
C ASN A 32 18.08 8.63 -8.05
N GLY A 33 17.17 7.68 -8.05
CA GLY A 33 16.09 7.55 -9.03
C GLY A 33 16.43 6.78 -10.31
N ARG A 34 17.63 6.23 -10.40
CA ARG A 34 18.04 5.46 -11.59
C ARG A 34 17.46 4.05 -11.56
N LEU A 35 16.70 3.68 -12.59
CA LEU A 35 16.18 2.33 -12.76
C LEU A 35 17.31 1.35 -13.12
N CYS A 36 17.42 0.27 -12.37
CA CYS A 36 18.33 -0.84 -12.61
C CYS A 36 17.53 -2.12 -12.87
N ARG A 37 17.94 -2.89 -13.88
CA ARG A 37 17.25 -4.11 -14.29
C ARG A 37 18.20 -5.30 -14.30
N GLY A 38 17.66 -6.46 -13.93
CA GLY A 38 18.27 -7.76 -14.22
C GLY A 38 19.49 -8.16 -13.39
N LYS A 39 19.89 -7.40 -12.37
CA LYS A 39 20.99 -7.77 -11.47
C LYS A 39 20.63 -7.42 -10.04
N SER A 40 21.20 -8.20 -9.12
CA SER A 40 21.08 -7.91 -7.69
C SER A 40 21.52 -6.49 -7.39
N ALA A 41 20.79 -5.81 -6.52
CA ALA A 41 21.21 -4.53 -6.00
C ALA A 41 22.55 -4.71 -5.28
N ILE A 42 23.57 -4.02 -5.73
CA ILE A 42 24.91 -4.10 -5.13
C ILE A 42 24.91 -3.51 -3.73
N LYS A 43 24.05 -2.50 -3.52
CA LYS A 43 23.86 -1.84 -2.23
C LYS A 43 22.37 -1.81 -1.91
N ILE A 44 21.89 -2.84 -1.24
CA ILE A 44 20.45 -2.98 -0.90
C ILE A 44 19.90 -1.77 -0.14
N ALA A 45 20.70 -1.17 0.74
CA ALA A 45 20.30 0.04 1.47
C ALA A 45 20.10 1.28 0.59
N GLU A 46 20.64 1.28 -0.62
CA GLU A 46 20.52 2.38 -1.60
C GLU A 46 19.54 2.05 -2.73
N SER A 47 18.84 0.93 -2.65
CA SER A 47 17.90 0.51 -3.69
C SER A 47 16.48 0.44 -3.16
N LEU A 48 15.55 0.83 -4.02
CA LEU A 48 14.12 0.75 -3.77
C LEU A 48 13.54 -0.31 -4.71
N PRO A 49 12.78 -1.30 -4.22
CA PRO A 49 12.17 -2.29 -5.09
C PRO A 49 11.14 -1.61 -6.01
N ASP A 50 11.09 -2.03 -7.25
CA ASP A 50 9.93 -1.80 -8.08
C ASP A 50 8.80 -2.65 -7.53
N ILE A 51 7.60 -2.09 -7.52
CA ILE A 51 6.43 -2.74 -6.95
C ILE A 51 5.31 -2.85 -7.97
N SER A 52 4.44 -3.81 -7.77
CA SER A 52 3.17 -3.98 -8.48
C SER A 52 2.05 -4.26 -7.49
N ILE A 53 0.82 -3.96 -7.88
CA ILE A 53 -0.35 -4.37 -7.11
C ILE A 53 -0.36 -5.89 -6.99
N SER A 54 -0.64 -6.41 -5.78
CA SER A 54 -0.78 -7.85 -5.57
C SER A 54 -1.94 -8.41 -6.39
N ASN A 55 -1.81 -9.62 -6.93
CA ASN A 55 -2.85 -10.28 -7.72
C ASN A 55 -2.80 -11.81 -7.63
N LYS A 56 -2.17 -12.34 -6.59
CA LYS A 56 -1.96 -13.76 -6.41
C LYS A 56 -2.20 -14.15 -4.95
N ASP A 57 -2.80 -15.32 -4.74
CA ASP A 57 -2.99 -15.86 -3.41
C ASP A 57 -1.63 -16.17 -2.75
N GLU A 58 -1.50 -15.82 -1.46
CA GLU A 58 -0.33 -16.14 -0.62
C GLU A 58 1.02 -15.77 -1.26
N ASP A 59 1.10 -14.58 -1.87
CA ASP A 59 2.32 -14.16 -2.54
C ASP A 59 3.41 -13.76 -1.54
N LYS A 60 4.45 -14.58 -1.47
CA LYS A 60 5.62 -14.34 -0.61
C LYS A 60 6.45 -13.11 -0.99
N SER A 61 6.21 -12.52 -2.16
CA SER A 61 6.85 -11.27 -2.57
C SER A 61 6.13 -10.02 -2.04
N VAL A 62 5.09 -10.18 -1.22
CA VAL A 62 4.39 -9.08 -0.59
C VAL A 62 5.36 -8.16 0.13
N PHE A 63 5.18 -6.85 -0.09
CA PHE A 63 6.11 -5.83 0.40
C PHE A 63 5.47 -4.88 1.41
N GLY A 64 4.20 -4.59 1.26
CA GLY A 64 3.45 -3.70 2.14
C GLY A 64 2.19 -3.16 1.51
N VAL A 65 1.70 -2.05 2.03
CA VAL A 65 0.43 -1.42 1.65
C VAL A 65 0.70 0.02 1.25
N ILE A 66 0.04 0.51 0.20
CA ILE A 66 0.14 1.90 -0.23
C ILE A 66 -0.52 2.79 0.82
N SER A 67 0.23 3.74 1.39
CA SER A 67 -0.29 4.69 2.38
C SER A 67 -0.61 6.04 1.77
N THR A 68 0.16 6.49 0.80
CA THR A 68 -0.05 7.73 0.06
C THR A 68 0.86 7.75 -1.17
N VAL A 69 0.76 8.80 -1.97
CA VAL A 69 1.63 9.03 -3.12
C VAL A 69 2.46 10.28 -2.94
N GLU A 70 3.65 10.26 -3.51
CA GLU A 70 4.54 11.41 -3.50
C GLU A 70 3.98 12.52 -4.39
N ASP A 71 3.99 13.75 -3.91
CA ASP A 71 3.82 14.91 -4.76
C ASP A 71 5.08 15.08 -5.65
N PRO A 72 4.96 14.89 -6.96
CA PRO A 72 6.11 14.96 -7.85
C PRO A 72 6.75 16.36 -7.90
N ASP A 73 5.99 17.40 -7.58
CA ASP A 73 6.48 18.78 -7.62
C ASP A 73 7.27 19.15 -6.35
N SER A 74 7.10 18.37 -5.28
CA SER A 74 7.83 18.55 -4.02
C SER A 74 9.11 17.71 -3.92
N ARG A 75 9.43 16.89 -4.94
CA ARG A 75 10.58 16.01 -4.91
C ARG A 75 11.89 16.80 -4.89
N VAL A 76 12.64 16.63 -3.82
CA VAL A 76 13.95 17.27 -3.60
C VAL A 76 14.99 16.17 -3.39
N GLU A 77 16.13 16.31 -4.08
CA GLU A 77 17.33 15.53 -3.76
C GLU A 77 18.24 16.36 -2.85
N GLU A 78 18.54 15.82 -1.68
CA GLU A 78 19.42 16.47 -0.73
C GLU A 78 20.88 16.16 -1.06
N HIS A 79 21.67 17.19 -1.31
CA HIS A 79 23.11 17.13 -1.51
C HIS A 79 23.80 17.88 -0.37
N GLY A 80 23.94 17.25 0.77
CA GLY A 80 24.48 17.88 1.98
C GLY A 80 23.60 19.02 2.49
N LEU A 81 24.09 20.27 2.41
CA LEU A 81 23.35 21.47 2.84
C LEU A 81 22.44 22.07 1.75
N PHE A 82 22.47 21.50 0.56
CA PHE A 82 21.71 22.01 -0.60
C PHE A 82 20.72 20.96 -1.09
N GLY A 83 19.49 21.37 -1.32
CA GLY A 83 18.48 20.58 -2.01
C GLY A 83 18.26 21.03 -3.42
N SER A 84 18.20 20.12 -4.38
CA SER A 84 17.78 20.40 -5.74
C SER A 84 16.48 19.68 -6.08
N LYS A 85 15.57 20.36 -6.79
CA LYS A 85 14.35 19.72 -7.28
C LYS A 85 14.72 18.68 -8.34
N ILE A 86 14.26 17.45 -8.16
CA ILE A 86 14.42 16.39 -9.15
C ILE A 86 13.23 16.46 -10.09
N LYS A 87 13.50 16.59 -11.37
CA LYS A 87 12.46 16.54 -12.38
C LYS A 87 11.90 15.12 -12.49
N LYS A 88 10.60 15.00 -12.40
CA LYS A 88 9.91 13.73 -12.61
C LYS A 88 10.04 13.29 -14.06
N GLU A 89 10.50 12.06 -14.28
CA GLU A 89 10.45 11.43 -15.59
C GLU A 89 9.06 10.84 -15.86
N ARG A 90 8.71 10.72 -17.13
CA ARG A 90 7.44 10.10 -17.53
C ARG A 90 7.35 8.67 -16.97
N GLY A 91 6.24 8.33 -16.31
CA GLY A 91 6.04 7.04 -15.67
C GLY A 91 6.75 6.87 -14.33
N ASP A 92 7.43 7.91 -13.83
CA ASP A 92 8.07 7.89 -12.52
C ASP A 92 7.06 8.29 -11.43
N THR A 93 6.38 7.31 -10.89
CA THR A 93 5.45 7.46 -9.77
C THR A 93 6.01 6.75 -8.55
N ARG A 94 6.04 7.43 -7.41
CA ARG A 94 6.59 6.91 -6.16
C ARG A 94 5.54 6.96 -5.06
N PRO A 95 4.83 5.85 -4.82
CA PRO A 95 3.97 5.74 -3.64
C PRO A 95 4.81 5.54 -2.39
N PHE A 96 4.30 6.01 -1.28
CA PHE A 96 4.79 5.64 0.04
C PHE A 96 4.17 4.31 0.44
N ILE A 97 5.02 3.35 0.77
CA ILE A 97 4.60 2.01 1.17
C ILE A 97 4.81 1.84 2.67
N ASN A 98 3.72 1.52 3.35
CA ASN A 98 3.75 1.11 4.74
C ASN A 98 4.09 -0.39 4.80
N SER A 99 5.34 -0.70 5.06
CA SER A 99 5.81 -2.09 5.21
C SER A 99 5.92 -2.53 6.66
N LEU A 100 5.93 -1.59 7.58
CA LEU A 100 5.85 -1.81 9.03
C LEU A 100 5.10 -0.64 9.66
N GLY A 101 4.24 -0.91 10.63
CA GLY A 101 3.48 0.09 11.34
C GLY A 101 1.97 -0.10 11.25
N GLU A 102 1.23 0.94 11.55
CA GLU A 102 -0.23 0.94 11.51
C GLU A 102 -0.73 1.56 10.20
N GLY A 103 -1.89 1.11 9.72
CA GLY A 103 -2.50 1.65 8.52
C GLY A 103 -3.82 0.96 8.18
N ALA A 104 -4.46 1.42 7.11
CA ALA A 104 -5.65 0.82 6.56
C ALA A 104 -5.31 -0.09 5.38
N ILE A 105 -6.07 -1.15 5.22
CA ILE A 105 -5.92 -2.14 4.16
C ILE A 105 -7.28 -2.51 3.59
N TRP A 106 -7.38 -2.63 2.29
CA TRP A 106 -8.58 -3.16 1.65
C TRP A 106 -8.62 -4.67 1.77
N VAL A 107 -9.75 -5.18 2.24
CA VAL A 107 -9.99 -6.62 2.43
C VAL A 107 -11.31 -7.05 1.75
N THR A 108 -11.44 -8.35 1.50
CA THR A 108 -12.62 -8.95 0.88
C THR A 108 -13.03 -10.22 1.64
N ASP A 109 -14.28 -10.58 1.52
CA ASP A 109 -14.94 -11.72 2.14
C ASP A 109 -14.63 -13.08 1.49
N LYS A 110 -13.71 -13.14 0.53
CA LYS A 110 -13.38 -14.38 -0.21
C LYS A 110 -13.09 -15.58 0.70
N ASN A 111 -12.52 -15.34 1.88
CA ASN A 111 -12.29 -16.35 2.93
C ASN A 111 -13.19 -16.14 4.17
N GLY A 112 -14.33 -15.47 4.01
CA GLY A 112 -15.28 -15.18 5.07
C GLY A 112 -14.96 -13.94 5.88
N ASN A 113 -15.69 -13.72 6.96
CA ASN A 113 -15.52 -12.58 7.86
C ASN A 113 -14.17 -12.60 8.56
N LEU A 114 -13.75 -11.43 9.01
CA LEU A 114 -12.51 -11.22 9.75
C LEU A 114 -12.82 -10.91 11.22
N GLU A 115 -12.04 -11.51 12.10
CA GLU A 115 -12.06 -11.23 13.54
C GLU A 115 -10.77 -10.52 13.94
N SER A 116 -10.85 -9.65 14.95
CA SER A 116 -9.68 -9.01 15.53
C SER A 116 -8.62 -10.04 15.91
N GLY A 117 -7.43 -9.88 15.39
CA GLY A 117 -6.33 -10.84 15.57
C GLY A 117 -6.05 -11.74 14.36
N ASP A 118 -6.95 -11.81 13.38
CA ASP A 118 -6.72 -12.55 12.15
C ASP A 118 -5.55 -11.98 11.35
N TYR A 119 -4.82 -12.88 10.70
CA TYR A 119 -3.80 -12.49 9.72
C TYR A 119 -4.41 -12.32 8.35
N ILE A 120 -3.90 -11.34 7.62
CA ILE A 120 -4.27 -11.02 6.25
C ILE A 120 -3.16 -11.49 5.31
N THR A 121 -3.58 -12.08 4.19
CA THR A 121 -2.71 -12.43 3.06
C THR A 121 -3.22 -11.84 1.76
N THR A 122 -2.42 -11.91 0.71
CA THR A 122 -2.79 -11.49 -0.65
C THR A 122 -3.76 -12.46 -1.28
N CYS A 123 -4.51 -11.99 -2.27
CA CYS A 123 -5.42 -12.80 -3.07
C CYS A 123 -5.37 -12.45 -4.56
N THR A 124 -6.18 -13.15 -5.36
CA THR A 124 -6.32 -12.92 -6.80
C THR A 124 -7.06 -11.63 -7.16
N ILE A 125 -7.76 -11.01 -6.19
CA ILE A 125 -8.38 -9.69 -6.39
C ILE A 125 -7.27 -8.63 -6.23
N PRO A 126 -6.97 -7.85 -7.28
CA PRO A 126 -5.82 -6.96 -7.26
C PRO A 126 -5.84 -5.97 -6.10
N GLY A 127 -4.78 -5.98 -5.30
CA GLY A 127 -4.59 -5.06 -4.18
C GLY A 127 -5.37 -5.36 -2.90
N TYR A 128 -6.27 -6.33 -2.93
CA TYR A 128 -7.06 -6.70 -1.76
C TYR A 128 -6.42 -7.83 -0.95
N GLY A 129 -6.69 -7.80 0.36
CA GLY A 129 -6.35 -8.88 1.27
C GLY A 129 -7.54 -9.78 1.56
N ILE A 130 -7.24 -10.98 2.03
CA ILE A 130 -8.21 -11.94 2.57
C ILE A 130 -7.72 -12.49 3.90
N ARG A 131 -8.62 -13.08 4.67
CA ARG A 131 -8.25 -13.82 5.87
C ARG A 131 -7.28 -14.93 5.49
N GLN A 132 -6.15 -14.98 6.17
CA GLN A 132 -5.19 -16.08 6.04
C GLN A 132 -5.74 -17.33 6.71
N ASN A 133 -5.60 -18.49 6.07
CA ASN A 133 -6.09 -19.76 6.65
C ASN A 133 -5.22 -20.25 7.81
N SER A 134 -3.92 -19.91 7.79
CA SER A 134 -3.00 -20.27 8.87
C SER A 134 -3.05 -19.24 10.00
N GLY A 135 -3.20 -19.70 11.23
CA GLY A 135 -3.08 -18.86 12.42
C GLY A 135 -1.64 -18.47 12.80
N ALA A 136 -0.65 -18.86 11.99
CA ALA A 136 0.75 -18.53 12.20
C ALA A 136 1.23 -17.42 11.27
N LEU A 137 2.22 -16.65 11.73
CA LEU A 137 2.90 -15.67 10.90
C LEU A 137 3.69 -16.40 9.79
N MET A 138 3.34 -16.11 8.54
CA MET A 138 3.94 -16.74 7.36
C MET A 138 4.72 -15.71 6.54
N ASN A 139 5.53 -16.17 5.59
CA ASN A 139 6.29 -15.28 4.71
C ASN A 139 5.43 -14.53 3.66
N TYR A 140 4.13 -14.81 3.62
CA TYR A 140 3.12 -14.14 2.80
C TYR A 140 2.09 -13.36 3.64
N THR A 141 2.27 -13.29 4.95
CA THR A 141 1.41 -12.48 5.82
C THR A 141 1.67 -11.01 5.56
N VAL A 142 0.59 -10.26 5.31
CA VAL A 142 0.63 -8.82 5.04
C VAL A 142 0.46 -8.01 6.31
N ALA A 143 -0.56 -8.37 7.10
CA ALA A 143 -0.98 -7.62 8.27
C ALA A 143 -1.66 -8.51 9.30
N LYS A 144 -1.87 -7.96 10.49
CA LYS A 144 -2.78 -8.50 11.50
C LYS A 144 -3.89 -7.48 11.70
N ILE A 145 -5.14 -7.93 11.58
CA ILE A 145 -6.29 -7.03 11.72
C ILE A 145 -6.56 -6.73 13.20
N THR A 146 -6.99 -5.51 13.47
CA THR A 146 -7.26 -5.03 14.84
C THR A 146 -8.74 -4.85 15.15
N MET A 147 -9.60 -5.00 14.15
CA MET A 147 -11.04 -4.83 14.26
C MET A 147 -11.77 -5.95 13.53
N ASP A 148 -12.93 -6.34 14.04
CA ASP A 148 -13.80 -7.25 13.32
C ASP A 148 -14.31 -6.62 12.04
N CYS A 149 -14.43 -7.42 10.99
CA CYS A 149 -15.00 -6.99 9.71
C CYS A 149 -16.04 -8.02 9.27
N ASP A 150 -17.31 -7.67 9.42
CA ASP A 150 -18.44 -8.45 8.91
C ASP A 150 -18.90 -7.85 7.56
N PHE A 151 -18.75 -8.62 6.50
CA PHE A 151 -19.12 -8.21 5.14
C PHE A 151 -20.62 -8.35 4.87
N ASN A 152 -21.37 -9.00 5.75
CA ASN A 152 -22.82 -9.16 5.68
C ASN A 152 -23.47 -8.70 6.99
N PRO A 153 -23.30 -7.42 7.37
CA PRO A 153 -23.82 -6.97 8.65
C PRO A 153 -25.35 -7.09 8.66
N SER A 154 -25.88 -7.85 9.61
CA SER A 154 -27.31 -7.91 9.89
C SER A 154 -27.83 -6.64 10.58
N ILE A 155 -26.95 -5.68 10.82
CA ILE A 155 -27.21 -4.46 11.57
C ILE A 155 -27.67 -3.37 10.60
N GLN A 156 -28.80 -2.76 10.89
CA GLN A 156 -29.29 -1.54 10.25
C GLN A 156 -28.22 -0.44 10.35
N PRO A 157 -28.04 0.40 9.33
CA PRO A 157 -27.12 1.52 9.42
C PRO A 157 -27.39 2.34 10.67
N VAL A 158 -26.38 2.54 11.50
CA VAL A 158 -26.50 3.46 12.65
C VAL A 158 -26.51 4.86 12.07
N GLU A 159 -27.58 5.58 12.27
CA GLU A 159 -27.68 6.97 11.91
C GLU A 159 -26.76 7.78 12.84
N ILE A 160 -25.64 8.22 12.33
CA ILE A 160 -24.70 9.06 13.09
C ILE A 160 -25.18 10.49 12.95
N ILE A 161 -25.78 11.02 14.01
CA ILE A 161 -26.14 12.43 14.09
C ILE A 161 -24.86 13.23 14.39
N LEU A 162 -24.37 13.91 13.38
CA LEU A 162 -23.28 14.87 13.54
C LEU A 162 -23.80 16.14 14.23
N LYS A 163 -23.11 16.62 15.24
CA LYS A 163 -23.41 17.86 15.92
C LYS A 163 -22.34 18.90 15.63
N ASP A 164 -22.78 20.14 15.47
CA ASP A 164 -21.86 21.28 15.34
C ASP A 164 -21.21 21.66 16.69
N SER A 165 -20.37 22.69 16.69
CA SER A 165 -19.73 23.21 17.88
C SER A 165 -20.70 23.78 18.94
N ASN A 166 -21.95 24.02 18.57
CA ASN A 166 -23.03 24.51 19.44
C ASN A 166 -23.94 23.36 19.94
N GLY A 167 -23.67 22.12 19.47
CA GLY A 167 -24.44 20.94 19.83
C GLY A 167 -25.71 20.72 18.99
N GLU A 168 -25.89 21.47 17.90
CA GLU A 168 -27.02 21.30 16.98
C GLU A 168 -26.71 20.23 15.91
N ASN A 169 -27.73 19.48 15.49
CA ASN A 169 -27.59 18.43 14.48
C ASN A 169 -27.26 19.06 13.13
N ILE A 170 -26.19 18.56 12.51
CA ILE A 170 -25.83 18.87 11.14
C ILE A 170 -26.45 17.77 10.27
N LEU A 171 -27.34 18.16 9.35
CA LEU A 171 -27.92 17.27 8.34
C LEU A 171 -26.92 16.99 7.24
#